data_eb4f24eef0d3349ce0105a7fdf4ad4df
#
_entry.id   eb4f24eef0d3349ce0105a7fdf4ad4df
#
_cell.length_a   1.000
_cell.length_b   1.000
_cell.length_c   1.000
_cell.angle_alpha   90.00
_cell.angle_beta   90.00
_cell.angle_gamma   90.00
#
_symmetry.space_group_name_H-M   'P 1'
#
loop_
_entity.id
_entity.type
_entity.pdbx_description
1 polymer ?
#
loop_
_entity_poly.entity_id
_entity_poly.type
_entity_poly.pdbx_seq_one_letter_code
_entity_poly.pdbx_strand_id
1 'polypeptide(L)'
;MSAEQAGTGTRPKWRFLLPLAAFLALAVLLGVGLQLNPREVPSPLVGKPAPDFKLPQLHNAAATFSQADMRGKVWLLNVWASWCASCRDEHPVLVQLAKSGTVPIVGLNYKDRREDGIAWLERFGDPYVLSAFDERGRVGIDYGVYGVPETYVIDKKGVIRYKRIGIVTPDILSGKILPLVEELNREP
;
A
#
# COMPACT_ATOMS: atom_id res chain seq x y z
N MET A 1 -44.92 -18.28 71.05
CA MET A 1 -45.16 -18.28 69.58
C MET A 1 -44.46 -17.05 69.04
N SER A 2 -43.27 -17.26 68.51
CA SER A 2 -42.41 -16.16 67.96
C SER A 2 -42.45 -16.26 66.45
N ALA A 3 -42.94 -15.21 65.82
CA ALA A 3 -42.99 -15.09 64.35
C ALA A 3 -41.60 -14.67 63.81
N GLU A 4 -41.06 -15.55 63.00
CA GLU A 4 -39.81 -15.35 62.28
C GLU A 4 -40.06 -14.46 61.04
N GLN A 5 -39.50 -13.23 61.05
CA GLN A 5 -39.59 -12.31 59.94
C GLN A 5 -38.55 -12.70 58.91
N ALA A 6 -38.98 -13.23 57.77
CA ALA A 6 -38.15 -13.47 56.61
C ALA A 6 -37.76 -12.13 55.92
N GLY A 7 -36.52 -11.72 56.15
CA GLY A 7 -35.95 -10.54 55.48
C GLY A 7 -35.71 -10.83 53.98
N THR A 8 -36.52 -10.23 53.09
CA THR A 8 -36.32 -10.25 51.65
C THR A 8 -35.16 -9.33 51.30
N GLY A 9 -33.95 -9.88 51.28
CA GLY A 9 -32.75 -9.21 50.81
C GLY A 9 -32.83 -8.96 49.29
N THR A 10 -33.15 -7.74 48.90
CA THR A 10 -33.04 -7.31 47.49
C THR A 10 -31.59 -7.37 47.06
N ARG A 11 -31.22 -8.42 46.33
CA ARG A 11 -29.87 -8.53 45.74
C ARG A 11 -29.61 -7.32 44.83
N PRO A 12 -28.51 -6.59 45.02
CA PRO A 12 -28.26 -5.35 44.26
C PRO A 12 -28.17 -5.63 42.78
N LYS A 13 -29.04 -4.99 41.98
CA LYS A 13 -29.09 -5.13 40.52
C LYS A 13 -27.78 -4.67 39.84
N TRP A 14 -26.86 -4.11 40.60
CA TRP A 14 -25.53 -3.67 40.15
C TRP A 14 -24.66 -4.82 39.59
N ARG A 15 -24.88 -6.05 40.04
CA ARG A 15 -24.17 -7.25 39.51
C ARG A 15 -24.42 -7.48 38.01
N PHE A 16 -25.55 -7.03 37.50
CA PHE A 16 -25.92 -7.13 36.09
C PHE A 16 -25.61 -5.84 35.30
N LEU A 17 -25.58 -4.69 35.97
CA LEU A 17 -25.27 -3.41 35.34
C LEU A 17 -23.76 -3.26 35.02
N LEU A 18 -22.87 -3.79 35.86
CA LEU A 18 -21.43 -3.76 35.65
C LEU A 18 -21.00 -4.48 34.35
N PRO A 19 -21.39 -5.75 34.10
CA PRO A 19 -21.03 -6.43 32.88
C PRO A 19 -21.68 -5.79 31.63
N LEU A 20 -22.90 -5.26 31.77
CA LEU A 20 -23.57 -4.53 30.69
C LEU A 20 -22.84 -3.22 30.35
N ALA A 21 -22.42 -2.45 31.35
CA ALA A 21 -21.66 -1.22 31.15
C ALA A 21 -20.29 -1.51 30.52
N ALA A 22 -19.61 -2.57 30.96
CA ALA A 22 -18.34 -3.03 30.37
C ALA A 22 -18.52 -3.46 28.90
N PHE A 23 -19.58 -4.19 28.60
CA PHE A 23 -19.91 -4.59 27.23
C PHE A 23 -20.20 -3.38 26.32
N LEU A 24 -21.00 -2.43 26.80
CA LEU A 24 -21.30 -1.22 26.03
C LEU A 24 -20.04 -0.37 25.80
N ALA A 25 -19.19 -0.22 26.83
CA ALA A 25 -17.92 0.49 26.70
C ALA A 25 -17.00 -0.19 25.67
N LEU A 26 -16.90 -1.52 25.70
CA LEU A 26 -16.14 -2.28 24.71
C LEU A 26 -16.72 -2.16 23.31
N ALA A 27 -18.04 -2.24 23.17
CA ALA A 27 -18.72 -2.08 21.88
C ALA A 27 -18.47 -0.68 21.25
N VAL A 28 -18.51 0.36 22.09
CA VAL A 28 -18.19 1.74 21.65
C VAL A 28 -16.72 1.83 21.23
N LEU A 29 -15.81 1.28 22.03
CA LEU A 29 -14.38 1.30 21.76
C LEU A 29 -14.03 0.57 20.46
N LEU A 30 -14.64 -0.61 20.25
CA LEU A 30 -14.51 -1.35 18.98
C LEU A 30 -15.12 -0.59 17.80
N GLY A 31 -16.31 0.02 17.99
CA GLY A 31 -16.96 0.83 16.95
C GLY A 31 -16.10 2.02 16.52
N VAL A 32 -15.47 2.71 17.47
CA VAL A 32 -14.50 3.78 17.17
C VAL A 32 -13.25 3.22 16.49
N GLY A 33 -12.74 2.08 16.99
CA GLY A 33 -11.57 1.42 16.41
C GLY A 33 -11.77 0.99 14.95
N LEU A 34 -12.98 0.57 14.58
CA LEU A 34 -13.32 0.19 13.20
C LEU A 34 -13.41 1.40 12.24
N GLN A 35 -13.60 2.61 12.76
CA GLN A 35 -13.59 3.84 11.95
C GLN A 35 -12.18 4.39 11.73
N LEU A 36 -11.21 3.94 12.52
CA LEU A 36 -9.81 4.27 12.31
C LEU A 36 -9.31 3.56 11.04
N ASN A 37 -8.72 4.30 10.12
CA ASN A 37 -8.26 3.79 8.83
C ASN A 37 -6.89 3.11 9.02
N PRO A 38 -6.79 1.78 9.15
CA PRO A 38 -5.51 1.10 9.41
C PRO A 38 -4.57 1.15 8.19
N ARG A 39 -5.05 1.67 7.05
CA ARG A 39 -4.28 1.79 5.81
C ARG A 39 -3.33 3.00 5.77
N GLU A 40 -3.40 3.88 6.76
CA GLU A 40 -2.55 5.07 6.86
C GLU A 40 -1.41 4.90 7.88
N VAL A 41 -0.95 3.68 8.13
CA VAL A 41 0.27 3.49 8.92
C VAL A 41 1.44 4.06 8.11
N PRO A 42 2.09 5.15 8.58
CA PRO A 42 3.23 5.71 7.88
C PRO A 42 4.30 4.62 7.72
N SER A 43 4.68 4.33 6.48
CA SER A 43 5.77 3.38 6.25
C SER A 43 7.05 3.92 6.90
N PRO A 44 7.78 3.11 7.67
CA PRO A 44 9.03 3.53 8.28
C PRO A 44 10.11 3.90 7.24
N LEU A 45 9.86 3.64 5.96
CA LEU A 45 10.75 3.97 4.84
C LEU A 45 10.49 5.36 4.26
N VAL A 46 9.36 6.00 4.55
CA VAL A 46 9.10 7.38 4.10
C VAL A 46 10.11 8.32 4.75
N GLY A 47 10.75 9.15 3.93
CA GLY A 47 11.85 10.04 4.32
C GLY A 47 13.23 9.36 4.35
N LYS A 48 13.31 8.07 3.97
CA LYS A 48 14.58 7.33 3.92
C LYS A 48 14.98 7.00 2.48
N PRO A 49 16.28 6.77 2.23
CA PRO A 49 16.74 6.23 0.96
C PRO A 49 16.00 4.93 0.61
N ALA A 50 15.56 4.82 -0.63
CA ALA A 50 14.98 3.60 -1.15
C ALA A 50 16.03 2.47 -1.07
N PRO A 51 15.65 1.27 -0.60
CA PRO A 51 16.55 0.12 -0.56
C PRO A 51 17.18 -0.16 -1.93
N ASP A 52 18.48 -0.40 -1.93
CA ASP A 52 19.19 -0.74 -3.15
C ASP A 52 18.80 -2.13 -3.66
N PHE A 53 18.60 -2.24 -4.96
CA PHE A 53 18.40 -3.53 -5.61
C PHE A 53 18.97 -3.54 -7.02
N LYS A 54 19.22 -4.75 -7.51
CA LYS A 54 19.54 -5.02 -8.91
C LYS A 54 18.81 -6.29 -9.34
N LEU A 55 17.85 -6.14 -10.23
CA LEU A 55 16.99 -7.22 -10.72
C LEU A 55 17.04 -7.32 -12.24
N PRO A 56 16.82 -8.53 -12.82
CA PRO A 56 16.57 -8.65 -14.25
C PRO A 56 15.27 -7.94 -14.62
N GLN A 57 15.21 -7.42 -15.85
CA GLN A 57 13.97 -6.85 -16.37
C GLN A 57 12.99 -7.96 -16.76
N LEU A 58 11.70 -7.68 -16.64
CA LEU A 58 10.63 -8.65 -16.95
C LEU A 58 10.68 -9.08 -18.42
N HIS A 59 10.72 -8.11 -19.36
CA HIS A 59 10.75 -8.39 -20.80
C HIS A 59 12.12 -8.80 -21.33
N ASN A 60 13.22 -8.48 -20.63
CA ASN A 60 14.57 -8.82 -21.05
C ASN A 60 15.39 -9.33 -19.87
N ALA A 61 15.48 -10.65 -19.74
CA ALA A 61 16.20 -11.29 -18.65
C ALA A 61 17.72 -11.02 -18.66
N ALA A 62 18.30 -10.66 -19.80
CA ALA A 62 19.71 -10.32 -19.93
C ALA A 62 20.03 -8.89 -19.48
N ALA A 63 19.03 -7.99 -19.50
CA ALA A 63 19.16 -6.63 -18.99
C ALA A 63 18.79 -6.59 -17.50
N THR A 64 19.50 -5.76 -16.74
CA THR A 64 19.19 -5.53 -15.32
C THR A 64 18.74 -4.08 -15.12
N PHE A 65 18.03 -3.87 -14.04
CA PHE A 65 17.61 -2.55 -13.56
C PHE A 65 17.95 -2.40 -12.08
N SER A 66 18.39 -1.23 -11.71
CA SER A 66 18.69 -0.81 -10.36
C SER A 66 17.96 0.50 -10.05
N GLN A 67 17.57 0.73 -8.82
CA GLN A 67 16.98 1.99 -8.43
C GLN A 67 17.93 3.19 -8.68
N ALA A 68 19.25 2.95 -8.70
CA ALA A 68 20.24 3.98 -8.99
C ALA A 68 20.13 4.52 -10.43
N ASP A 69 19.58 3.73 -11.37
CA ASP A 69 19.39 4.14 -12.77
C ASP A 69 18.34 5.27 -12.91
N MET A 70 17.56 5.52 -11.84
CA MET A 70 16.55 6.58 -11.77
C MET A 70 17.05 7.84 -11.03
N ARG A 71 18.31 7.89 -10.63
CA ARG A 71 18.88 9.09 -9.98
C ARG A 71 18.68 10.35 -10.85
N GLY A 72 18.35 11.46 -10.20
CA GLY A 72 18.06 12.73 -10.87
C GLY A 72 16.64 12.86 -11.43
N LYS A 73 15.80 11.83 -11.27
CA LYS A 73 14.40 11.83 -11.71
C LYS A 73 13.47 11.58 -10.53
N VAL A 74 12.32 12.25 -10.52
CA VAL A 74 11.18 11.85 -9.70
C VAL A 74 10.45 10.73 -10.44
N TRP A 75 10.13 9.64 -9.76
CA TRP A 75 9.53 8.47 -10.39
C TRP A 75 8.62 7.70 -9.44
N LEU A 76 7.78 6.85 -10.00
CA LEU A 76 6.92 5.94 -9.25
C LEU A 76 7.46 4.52 -9.35
N LEU A 77 7.53 3.83 -8.21
CA LEU A 77 7.69 2.37 -8.18
C LEU A 77 6.33 1.76 -7.83
N ASN A 78 5.73 1.05 -8.77
CA ASN A 78 4.48 0.33 -8.56
C ASN A 78 4.76 -1.17 -8.43
N VAL A 79 4.38 -1.74 -7.30
CA VAL A 79 4.52 -3.17 -7.00
C VAL A 79 3.25 -3.89 -7.41
N TRP A 80 3.38 -4.84 -8.32
CA TRP A 80 2.25 -5.49 -8.95
C TRP A 80 2.51 -6.98 -9.25
N ALA A 81 1.47 -7.72 -9.60
CA ALA A 81 1.58 -9.09 -10.06
C ALA A 81 0.40 -9.45 -10.99
N SER A 82 0.59 -10.42 -11.88
CA SER A 82 -0.46 -10.91 -12.79
C SER A 82 -1.65 -11.56 -12.07
N TRP A 83 -1.39 -12.21 -10.94
CA TRP A 83 -2.40 -12.87 -10.09
C TRP A 83 -3.17 -11.89 -9.18
N CYS A 84 -2.83 -10.60 -9.18
CA CYS A 84 -3.40 -9.60 -8.28
C CYS A 84 -4.67 -8.96 -8.88
N ALA A 85 -5.83 -9.27 -8.34
CA ALA A 85 -7.10 -8.70 -8.80
C ALA A 85 -7.16 -7.17 -8.62
N SER A 86 -6.75 -6.66 -7.46
CA SER A 86 -6.74 -5.22 -7.16
C SER A 86 -5.75 -4.43 -8.03
N CYS A 87 -4.67 -5.07 -8.51
CA CYS A 87 -3.75 -4.44 -9.47
C CYS A 87 -4.46 -4.19 -10.81
N ARG A 88 -5.37 -5.07 -11.19
CA ARG A 88 -6.19 -4.91 -12.40
C ARG A 88 -7.15 -3.71 -12.29
N ASP A 89 -7.66 -3.44 -11.09
CA ASP A 89 -8.59 -2.33 -10.86
C ASP A 89 -7.89 -0.96 -10.97
N GLU A 90 -6.62 -0.84 -10.54
CA GLU A 90 -5.85 0.41 -10.67
C GLU A 90 -5.20 0.60 -12.05
N HIS A 91 -5.00 -0.49 -12.79
CA HIS A 91 -4.21 -0.50 -14.02
C HIS A 91 -4.63 0.55 -15.06
N PRO A 92 -5.94 0.77 -15.34
CA PRO A 92 -6.36 1.81 -16.27
C PRO A 92 -5.89 3.21 -15.88
N VAL A 93 -5.79 3.51 -14.58
CA VAL A 93 -5.32 4.80 -14.05
C VAL A 93 -3.83 4.95 -14.34
N LEU A 94 -3.04 3.90 -14.12
CA LEU A 94 -1.60 3.89 -14.41
C LEU A 94 -1.32 4.01 -15.92
N VAL A 95 -2.10 3.34 -16.76
CA VAL A 95 -2.00 3.43 -18.23
C VAL A 95 -2.27 4.87 -18.70
N GLN A 96 -3.27 5.55 -18.13
CA GLN A 96 -3.56 6.96 -18.46
C GLN A 96 -2.44 7.87 -17.96
N LEU A 97 -1.90 7.64 -16.77
CA LEU A 97 -0.77 8.40 -16.24
C LEU A 97 0.47 8.24 -17.12
N ALA A 98 0.79 7.02 -17.53
CA ALA A 98 1.92 6.78 -18.44
C ALA A 98 1.78 7.52 -19.76
N LYS A 99 0.58 7.54 -20.36
CA LYS A 99 0.29 8.28 -21.59
C LYS A 99 0.46 9.79 -21.45
N SER A 100 0.24 10.35 -20.26
CA SER A 100 0.45 11.78 -20.00
C SER A 100 1.94 12.18 -19.97
N GLY A 101 2.84 11.22 -19.77
CA GLY A 101 4.28 11.48 -19.67
C GLY A 101 4.68 12.31 -18.43
N THR A 102 3.78 12.53 -17.48
CA THR A 102 4.01 13.42 -16.33
C THR A 102 5.09 12.89 -15.40
N VAL A 103 5.14 11.58 -15.19
CA VAL A 103 6.09 10.93 -14.30
C VAL A 103 6.38 9.51 -14.80
N PRO A 104 7.66 9.08 -14.87
CA PRO A 104 7.99 7.70 -15.23
C PRO A 104 7.52 6.73 -14.15
N ILE A 105 6.94 5.61 -14.58
CA ILE A 105 6.48 4.53 -13.72
C ILE A 105 7.36 3.31 -13.98
N VAL A 106 7.98 2.78 -12.93
CA VAL A 106 8.71 1.50 -12.95
C VAL A 106 7.83 0.45 -12.27
N GLY A 107 7.63 -0.69 -12.92
CA GLY A 107 6.98 -1.84 -12.33
C GLY A 107 7.96 -2.67 -11.49
N LEU A 108 7.54 -3.14 -10.33
CA LEU A 108 8.17 -4.24 -9.61
C LEU A 108 7.22 -5.43 -9.66
N ASN A 109 7.48 -6.36 -10.60
CA ASN A 109 6.68 -7.56 -10.74
C ASN A 109 7.06 -8.55 -9.64
N TYR A 110 6.13 -8.73 -8.67
CA TYR A 110 6.39 -9.32 -7.36
C TYR A 110 5.83 -10.73 -7.25
N LYS A 111 6.71 -11.70 -6.95
CA LYS A 111 6.34 -13.12 -6.72
C LYS A 111 5.43 -13.66 -7.83
N ASP A 112 5.82 -13.44 -9.06
CA ASP A 112 5.05 -13.80 -10.25
C ASP A 112 5.85 -14.76 -11.14
N ARG A 113 5.19 -15.34 -12.12
CA ARG A 113 5.86 -16.02 -13.21
C ARG A 113 6.11 -15.03 -14.34
N ARG A 114 7.28 -15.09 -14.92
CA ARG A 114 7.69 -14.15 -15.98
C ARG A 114 6.70 -14.13 -17.14
N GLU A 115 6.32 -15.32 -17.61
CA GLU A 115 5.41 -15.50 -18.74
C GLU A 115 4.03 -14.92 -18.44
N ASP A 116 3.52 -15.13 -17.22
CA ASP A 116 2.23 -14.64 -16.79
C ASP A 116 2.22 -13.11 -16.67
N GLY A 117 3.29 -12.52 -16.12
CA GLY A 117 3.48 -11.08 -16.05
C GLY A 117 3.54 -10.42 -17.43
N ILE A 118 4.29 -11.00 -18.37
CA ILE A 118 4.38 -10.51 -19.76
C ILE A 118 2.99 -10.58 -20.43
N ALA A 119 2.35 -11.75 -20.41
CA ALA A 119 1.03 -11.95 -21.03
C ALA A 119 -0.02 -11.00 -20.45
N TRP A 120 0.07 -10.69 -19.15
CA TRP A 120 -0.81 -9.75 -18.49
C TRP A 120 -0.63 -8.32 -19.02
N LEU A 121 0.62 -7.84 -19.15
CA LEU A 121 0.92 -6.52 -19.72
C LEU A 121 0.52 -6.42 -21.21
N GLU A 122 0.75 -7.46 -21.99
CA GLU A 122 0.30 -7.52 -23.39
C GLU A 122 -1.21 -7.39 -23.51
N ARG A 123 -1.96 -8.01 -22.59
CA ARG A 123 -3.43 -8.00 -22.60
C ARG A 123 -4.03 -6.66 -22.14
N PHE A 124 -3.47 -6.03 -21.12
CA PHE A 124 -4.07 -4.86 -20.47
C PHE A 124 -3.35 -3.54 -20.77
N GLY A 125 -2.22 -3.61 -21.51
CA GLY A 125 -1.34 -2.48 -21.78
C GLY A 125 -0.18 -2.42 -20.78
N ASP A 126 0.93 -1.82 -21.18
CA ASP A 126 2.11 -1.64 -20.32
C ASP A 126 2.30 -0.17 -19.96
N PRO A 127 2.04 0.24 -18.70
CA PRO A 127 2.22 1.61 -18.23
C PRO A 127 3.67 1.89 -17.81
N TYR A 128 4.53 0.87 -17.76
CA TYR A 128 5.85 0.97 -17.18
C TYR A 128 6.92 1.33 -18.23
N VAL A 129 7.84 2.21 -17.87
CA VAL A 129 9.05 2.42 -18.68
C VAL A 129 9.90 1.14 -18.74
N LEU A 130 9.83 0.35 -17.69
CA LEU A 130 10.29 -1.02 -17.58
C LEU A 130 9.67 -1.67 -16.32
N SER A 131 9.68 -3.01 -16.27
CA SER A 131 9.37 -3.76 -15.06
C SER A 131 10.57 -4.57 -14.59
N ALA A 132 10.98 -4.39 -13.33
CA ALA A 132 11.94 -5.24 -12.64
C ALA A 132 11.24 -6.53 -12.17
N PHE A 133 11.88 -7.68 -12.33
CA PHE A 133 11.31 -9.00 -12.03
C PHE A 133 11.81 -9.52 -10.70
N ASP A 134 10.99 -9.40 -9.65
CA ASP A 134 11.26 -9.87 -8.28
C ASP A 134 10.56 -11.22 -8.02
N GLU A 135 11.00 -12.27 -8.73
CA GLU A 135 10.44 -13.63 -8.66
C GLU A 135 10.32 -14.13 -7.22
N ARG A 136 11.35 -13.90 -6.40
CA ARG A 136 11.41 -14.37 -5.01
C ARG A 136 10.80 -13.40 -4.00
N GLY A 137 10.43 -12.19 -4.43
CA GLY A 137 9.85 -11.16 -3.57
C GLY A 137 10.84 -10.57 -2.55
N ARG A 138 12.16 -10.68 -2.79
CA ARG A 138 13.19 -10.18 -1.86
C ARG A 138 13.19 -8.66 -1.80
N VAL A 139 13.15 -8.02 -2.96
CA VAL A 139 13.09 -6.56 -3.05
C VAL A 139 11.79 -6.04 -2.43
N GLY A 140 10.66 -6.71 -2.69
CA GLY A 140 9.40 -6.36 -2.02
C GLY A 140 9.50 -6.41 -0.50
N ILE A 141 10.21 -7.40 0.07
CA ILE A 141 10.46 -7.47 1.53
C ILE A 141 11.30 -6.28 2.01
N ASP A 142 12.37 -5.93 1.30
CA ASP A 142 13.25 -4.81 1.66
C ASP A 142 12.49 -3.46 1.60
N TYR A 143 11.54 -3.31 0.68
CA TYR A 143 10.63 -2.17 0.58
C TYR A 143 9.47 -2.22 1.58
N GLY A 144 9.38 -3.26 2.40
CA GLY A 144 8.30 -3.45 3.35
C GLY A 144 6.93 -3.58 2.68
N VAL A 145 6.88 -4.32 1.57
CA VAL A 145 5.62 -4.63 0.86
C VAL A 145 4.79 -5.58 1.72
N TYR A 146 3.59 -5.13 2.10
CA TYR A 146 2.61 -5.96 2.83
C TYR A 146 1.77 -6.80 1.88
N GLY A 147 1.54 -6.28 0.66
CA GLY A 147 0.73 -6.91 -0.36
C GLY A 147 0.77 -6.08 -1.64
N VAL A 148 0.08 -6.55 -2.67
CA VAL A 148 -0.03 -5.85 -3.94
C VAL A 148 -1.47 -5.40 -4.18
N PRO A 149 -1.70 -4.21 -4.77
CA PRO A 149 -0.69 -3.26 -5.25
C PRO A 149 -0.18 -2.33 -4.14
N GLU A 150 1.05 -1.84 -4.31
CA GLU A 150 1.61 -0.73 -3.55
C GLU A 150 2.37 0.21 -4.50
N THR A 151 2.33 1.52 -4.23
CA THR A 151 3.00 2.53 -5.07
C THR A 151 3.83 3.46 -4.21
N TYR A 152 5.08 3.66 -4.61
CA TYR A 152 6.03 4.57 -3.96
C TYR A 152 6.31 5.75 -4.86
N VAL A 153 6.36 6.96 -4.29
CA VAL A 153 6.91 8.16 -4.93
C VAL A 153 8.34 8.32 -4.44
N ILE A 154 9.29 8.32 -5.37
CA ILE A 154 10.72 8.42 -5.07
C ILE A 154 11.28 9.67 -5.74
N ASP A 155 12.02 10.47 -4.97
CA ASP A 155 12.59 11.73 -5.44
C ASP A 155 13.90 11.56 -6.24
N LYS A 156 14.44 12.68 -6.74
CA LYS A 156 15.69 12.74 -7.52
C LYS A 156 16.91 12.19 -6.76
N LYS A 157 16.87 12.25 -5.42
CA LYS A 157 17.94 11.75 -4.53
C LYS A 157 17.75 10.28 -4.18
N GLY A 158 16.68 9.63 -4.69
CA GLY A 158 16.34 8.25 -4.39
C GLY A 158 15.72 8.07 -3.00
N VAL A 159 15.12 9.11 -2.43
CA VAL A 159 14.43 9.04 -1.13
C VAL A 159 12.95 8.75 -1.37
N ILE A 160 12.38 7.82 -0.60
CA ILE A 160 10.94 7.54 -0.62
C ILE A 160 10.21 8.71 0.05
N ARG A 161 9.38 9.42 -0.70
CA ARG A 161 8.62 10.58 -0.20
C ARG A 161 7.17 10.24 0.14
N TYR A 162 6.63 9.20 -0.47
CA TYR A 162 5.27 8.73 -0.19
C TYR A 162 5.15 7.24 -0.50
N LYS A 163 4.30 6.55 0.25
CA LYS A 163 3.90 5.16 0.01
C LYS A 163 2.38 5.06 0.03
N ARG A 164 1.79 4.57 -1.04
CA ARG A 164 0.39 4.15 -1.10
C ARG A 164 0.30 2.65 -0.94
N ILE A 165 -0.47 2.19 0.04
CA ILE A 165 -0.84 0.78 0.21
C ILE A 165 -2.23 0.59 -0.39
N GLY A 166 -2.35 -0.34 -1.33
CA GLY A 166 -3.58 -0.59 -2.09
C GLY A 166 -3.72 0.30 -3.33
N ILE A 167 -4.89 0.26 -3.93
CA ILE A 167 -5.20 0.82 -5.26
C ILE A 167 -4.91 2.33 -5.33
N VAL A 168 -4.28 2.76 -6.42
CA VAL A 168 -4.20 4.15 -6.83
C VAL A 168 -5.48 4.51 -7.59
N THR A 169 -6.39 5.20 -6.90
CA THR A 169 -7.61 5.74 -7.52
C THR A 169 -7.32 7.09 -8.21
N PRO A 170 -8.19 7.57 -9.12
CA PRO A 170 -8.08 8.91 -9.70
C PRO A 170 -7.95 10.01 -8.64
N ASP A 171 -8.68 9.91 -7.53
CA ASP A 171 -8.63 10.90 -6.44
C ASP A 171 -7.29 10.89 -5.71
N ILE A 172 -6.72 9.71 -5.44
CA ILE A 172 -5.38 9.58 -4.84
C ILE A 172 -4.32 10.10 -5.81
N LEU A 173 -4.45 9.79 -7.10
CA LEU A 173 -3.53 10.26 -8.12
C LEU A 173 -3.54 11.80 -8.18
N SER A 174 -4.71 12.41 -8.37
CA SER A 174 -4.84 13.87 -8.56
C SER A 174 -4.67 14.67 -7.26
N GLY A 175 -5.16 14.15 -6.12
CA GLY A 175 -5.13 14.86 -4.85
C GLY A 175 -3.85 14.67 -4.04
N LYS A 176 -3.05 13.64 -4.32
CA LYS A 176 -1.86 13.35 -3.51
C LYS A 176 -0.59 13.11 -4.33
N ILE A 177 -0.63 12.19 -5.30
CA ILE A 177 0.59 11.78 -6.01
C ILE A 177 1.08 12.88 -6.95
N LEU A 178 0.23 13.39 -7.83
CA LEU A 178 0.63 14.41 -8.81
C LEU A 178 1.10 15.72 -8.17
N PRO A 179 0.42 16.29 -7.16
CA PRO A 179 0.92 17.49 -6.47
C PRO A 179 2.30 17.26 -5.84
N LEU A 180 2.53 16.08 -5.23
CA LEU A 180 3.84 15.75 -4.67
C LEU A 180 4.91 15.62 -5.76
N VAL A 181 4.60 14.96 -6.89
CA VAL A 181 5.53 14.85 -8.02
C VAL A 181 5.92 16.23 -8.56
N GLU A 182 4.96 17.16 -8.67
CA GLU A 182 5.23 18.53 -9.10
C GLU A 182 6.13 19.28 -8.09
N GLU A 183 5.88 19.13 -6.81
CA GLU A 183 6.70 19.71 -5.73
C GLU A 183 8.14 19.20 -5.85
N LEU A 184 8.32 17.86 -5.91
CA LEU A 184 9.63 17.22 -5.98
C LEU A 184 10.39 17.55 -7.27
N ASN A 185 9.69 17.77 -8.37
CA ASN A 185 10.33 18.21 -9.61
C ASN A 185 10.89 19.64 -9.55
N ARG A 186 10.36 20.49 -8.64
CA ARG A 186 10.89 21.84 -8.40
C ARG A 186 12.05 21.85 -7.41
N GLU A 187 12.20 20.81 -6.58
CA GLU A 187 13.37 20.66 -5.71
C GLU A 187 14.65 20.49 -6.55
N PRO A 188 15.81 21.01 -6.09
CA PRO A 188 17.09 20.87 -6.78
C PRO A 188 17.62 19.44 -6.83
#